data_34c080b4d50de7535c091b6ffcac6e95
#
_entry.id   34c080b4d50de7535c091b6ffcac6e95
#
_cell.length_a   1.000
_cell.length_b   1.000
_cell.length_c   1.000
_cell.angle_alpha   90.00
_cell.angle_beta   90.00
_cell.angle_gamma   90.00
#
_symmetry.space_group_name_H-M   'P 1'
#
loop_
_entity.id
_entity.type
_entity.pdbx_description
1 polymer ?
#
loop_
_entity_poly.entity_id
_entity_poly.type
_entity_poly.pdbx_seq_one_letter_code
_entity_poly.pdbx_strand_id
1 'polypeptide(L)'
;MKYEGVCIAVKDVNLSKKFYQELFGLEVFQDYGINVSFGALSLQQEFDWLVDVPKKSVMEKSHNMELYFEEEDFDGFIGKLEKRSDIHYLGNGVKEAAWGQRSVRFYDLDGHIIEVGENMKMVVRRFLDSGMSMEETSKRMDVSISDLETLLRS
;
A
#
# COMPACT_ATOMS: atom_id res chain seq x y z
N MET A 1 19.88 2.23 16.72
CA MET A 1 19.36 1.43 15.57
C MET A 1 18.11 2.10 15.08
N LYS A 2 17.91 2.20 13.75
CA LYS A 2 16.73 2.83 13.11
C LYS A 2 16.22 1.88 12.03
N TYR A 3 14.90 1.68 11.95
CA TYR A 3 14.28 0.97 10.83
C TYR A 3 14.23 1.90 9.62
N GLU A 4 14.80 1.47 8.49
CA GLU A 4 14.88 2.28 7.27
C GLU A 4 13.90 1.83 6.17
N GLY A 5 13.32 0.64 6.28
CA GLY A 5 12.33 0.17 5.32
C GLY A 5 12.51 -1.27 4.88
N VAL A 6 11.89 -1.61 3.76
CA VAL A 6 11.89 -2.95 3.15
C VAL A 6 12.56 -2.93 1.78
N CYS A 7 13.29 -4.01 1.48
CA CYS A 7 13.82 -4.29 0.15
C CYS A 7 13.10 -5.50 -0.43
N ILE A 8 12.53 -5.36 -1.63
CA ILE A 8 11.77 -6.43 -2.29
C ILE A 8 12.46 -6.92 -3.55
N ALA A 9 12.31 -8.21 -3.83
CA ALA A 9 12.85 -8.84 -5.02
C ALA A 9 12.02 -8.47 -6.26
N VAL A 10 12.67 -7.99 -7.32
CA VAL A 10 12.05 -7.72 -8.61
C VAL A 10 12.82 -8.39 -9.74
N LYS A 11 12.13 -8.82 -10.78
CA LYS A 11 12.76 -9.44 -11.97
C LYS A 11 13.38 -8.40 -12.89
N ASP A 12 12.69 -7.27 -13.06
CA ASP A 12 13.12 -6.15 -13.88
C ASP A 12 12.93 -4.86 -13.09
N VAL A 13 14.03 -4.30 -12.61
CA VAL A 13 14.00 -3.10 -11.76
C VAL A 13 13.45 -1.88 -12.49
N ASN A 14 13.65 -1.77 -13.81
CA ASN A 14 13.16 -0.63 -14.57
C ASN A 14 11.64 -0.69 -14.78
N LEU A 15 11.09 -1.86 -15.06
CA LEU A 15 9.64 -2.05 -15.14
C LEU A 15 8.97 -1.82 -13.79
N SER A 16 9.53 -2.36 -12.71
CA SER A 16 8.99 -2.17 -11.36
C SER A 16 9.13 -0.71 -10.90
N LYS A 17 10.27 -0.05 -11.17
CA LYS A 17 10.43 1.39 -10.91
C LYS A 17 9.31 2.21 -11.55
N LYS A 18 9.05 1.98 -12.85
CA LYS A 18 7.99 2.66 -13.59
C LYS A 18 6.61 2.38 -12.99
N PHE A 19 6.32 1.12 -12.64
CA PHE A 19 5.06 0.72 -12.00
C PHE A 19 4.79 1.51 -10.71
N TYR A 20 5.77 1.55 -9.80
CA TYR A 20 5.65 2.25 -8.52
C TYR A 20 5.56 3.77 -8.68
N GLN A 21 6.31 4.35 -9.62
CA GLN A 21 6.22 5.78 -9.93
C GLN A 21 4.84 6.17 -10.51
N GLU A 22 4.36 5.42 -11.50
CA GLU A 22 3.09 5.72 -12.17
C GLU A 22 1.88 5.51 -11.27
N LEU A 23 1.88 4.44 -10.48
CA LEU A 23 0.71 4.07 -9.68
C LEU A 23 0.64 4.83 -8.35
N PHE A 24 1.77 4.99 -7.66
CA PHE A 24 1.85 5.56 -6.32
C PHE A 24 2.49 6.95 -6.26
N GLY A 25 3.01 7.46 -7.37
CA GLY A 25 3.70 8.75 -7.39
C GLY A 25 5.01 8.75 -6.58
N LEU A 26 5.63 7.59 -6.37
CA LEU A 26 6.87 7.53 -5.60
C LEU A 26 8.03 8.15 -6.37
N GLU A 27 8.81 8.98 -5.69
CA GLU A 27 10.02 9.59 -6.24
C GLU A 27 11.24 8.74 -5.93
N VAL A 28 12.11 8.58 -6.93
CA VAL A 28 13.37 7.86 -6.76
C VAL A 28 14.30 8.66 -5.84
N PHE A 29 14.66 8.08 -4.70
CA PHE A 29 15.64 8.64 -3.79
C PHE A 29 17.07 8.35 -4.26
N GLN A 30 17.35 7.08 -4.62
CA GLN A 30 18.62 6.66 -5.21
C GLN A 30 18.42 5.54 -6.22
N ASP A 31 19.21 5.56 -7.29
CA ASP A 31 19.23 4.55 -8.35
C ASP A 31 20.68 4.04 -8.52
N TYR A 32 20.90 2.77 -8.18
CA TYR A 32 22.18 2.07 -8.32
C TYR A 32 22.17 1.06 -9.47
N GLY A 33 21.26 1.18 -10.42
CA GLY A 33 21.08 0.24 -11.52
C GLY A 33 20.20 -0.94 -11.13
N ILE A 34 20.76 -1.98 -10.51
CA ILE A 34 20.01 -3.16 -10.06
C ILE A 34 19.27 -2.97 -8.73
N ASN A 35 19.52 -1.86 -8.04
CA ASN A 35 18.81 -1.44 -6.83
C ASN A 35 18.28 -0.02 -7.01
N VAL A 36 17.00 0.16 -6.77
CA VAL A 36 16.34 1.48 -6.78
C VAL A 36 15.63 1.70 -5.46
N SER A 37 15.91 2.82 -4.81
CA SER A 37 15.31 3.21 -3.55
C SER A 37 14.31 4.36 -3.73
N PHE A 38 13.14 4.23 -3.13
CA PHE A 38 12.14 5.30 -2.92
C PHE A 38 12.12 5.80 -1.47
N GLY A 39 13.21 5.59 -0.73
CA GLY A 39 13.28 5.81 0.71
C GLY A 39 12.99 4.52 1.48
N ALA A 40 11.82 4.41 2.11
CA ALA A 40 11.46 3.23 2.92
C ALA A 40 11.16 1.96 2.10
N LEU A 41 11.03 2.05 0.78
CA LEU A 41 10.88 0.94 -0.14
C LEU A 41 12.05 0.92 -1.12
N SER A 42 12.71 -0.25 -1.25
CA SER A 42 13.74 -0.48 -2.26
C SER A 42 13.38 -1.69 -3.12
N LEU A 43 13.71 -1.58 -4.42
CA LEU A 43 13.57 -2.64 -5.42
C LEU A 43 14.95 -3.22 -5.71
N GLN A 44 15.07 -4.54 -5.66
CA GLN A 44 16.34 -5.22 -5.93
C GLN A 44 16.19 -6.28 -7.04
N GLN A 45 16.84 -6.06 -8.17
CA GLN A 45 17.06 -7.08 -9.17
C GLN A 45 18.20 -8.00 -8.70
N GLU A 46 18.19 -9.28 -9.08
CA GLU A 46 19.13 -10.29 -8.58
C GLU A 46 19.16 -10.37 -7.05
N PHE A 47 17.98 -10.40 -6.46
CA PHE A 47 17.79 -10.41 -5.01
C PHE A 47 18.45 -11.63 -4.34
N ASP A 48 18.43 -12.79 -5.02
CA ASP A 48 19.08 -14.02 -4.59
C ASP A 48 20.58 -13.84 -4.37
N TRP A 49 21.25 -13.11 -5.26
CA TRP A 49 22.66 -12.73 -5.08
C TRP A 49 22.84 -11.79 -3.88
N LEU A 50 21.98 -10.77 -3.73
CA LEU A 50 22.12 -9.80 -2.66
C LEU A 50 22.05 -10.42 -1.26
N VAL A 51 21.10 -11.36 -1.05
CA VAL A 51 20.87 -11.97 0.26
C VAL A 51 21.52 -13.35 0.42
N ASP A 52 22.29 -13.79 -0.59
CA ASP A 52 23.05 -15.05 -0.60
C ASP A 52 22.18 -16.30 -0.37
N VAL A 53 21.11 -16.41 -1.18
CA VAL A 53 20.19 -17.55 -1.15
C VAL A 53 20.06 -18.19 -2.53
N PRO A 54 19.66 -19.46 -2.63
CA PRO A 54 19.39 -20.08 -3.93
C PRO A 54 18.26 -19.34 -4.67
N LYS A 55 18.45 -19.04 -5.96
CA LYS A 55 17.46 -18.34 -6.79
C LYS A 55 16.06 -18.94 -6.70
N LYS A 56 15.94 -20.27 -6.63
CA LYS A 56 14.67 -21.00 -6.49
C LYS A 56 13.93 -20.73 -5.17
N SER A 57 14.60 -20.16 -4.16
CA SER A 57 13.98 -19.80 -2.88
C SER A 57 13.35 -18.41 -2.87
N VAL A 58 13.61 -17.60 -3.89
CA VAL A 58 12.94 -16.31 -4.10
C VAL A 58 11.56 -16.58 -4.70
N MET A 59 10.53 -16.54 -3.87
CA MET A 59 9.18 -16.99 -4.22
C MET A 59 8.27 -15.82 -4.55
N GLU A 60 7.56 -15.91 -5.66
CA GLU A 60 6.42 -15.05 -5.95
C GLU A 60 5.21 -15.48 -5.10
N LYS A 61 4.34 -14.52 -4.79
CA LYS A 61 3.07 -14.78 -4.08
C LYS A 61 3.27 -15.57 -2.78
N SER A 62 4.28 -15.19 -2.01
CA SER A 62 4.56 -15.82 -0.69
C SER A 62 3.43 -15.65 0.31
N HIS A 63 2.59 -14.60 0.15
CA HIS A 63 1.40 -14.30 0.95
C HIS A 63 1.64 -14.16 2.47
N ASN A 64 2.84 -13.79 2.87
CA ASN A 64 3.23 -13.63 4.27
C ASN A 64 3.57 -12.19 4.67
N MET A 65 3.41 -11.25 3.75
CA MET A 65 3.54 -9.82 3.98
C MET A 65 2.77 -9.02 2.94
N GLU A 66 2.51 -7.77 3.24
CA GLU A 66 1.97 -6.79 2.29
C GLU A 66 2.70 -5.45 2.42
N LEU A 67 2.73 -4.70 1.33
CA LEU A 67 3.15 -3.31 1.32
C LEU A 67 1.89 -2.45 1.51
N TYR A 68 1.85 -1.70 2.60
CA TYR A 68 0.71 -0.88 2.96
C TYR A 68 0.88 0.57 2.55
N PHE A 69 -0.11 1.11 1.83
CA PHE A 69 -0.23 2.51 1.45
C PHE A 69 -1.56 3.07 1.94
N GLU A 70 -1.60 4.34 2.27
CA GLU A 70 -2.85 5.08 2.52
C GLU A 70 -3.08 6.11 1.42
N GLU A 71 -4.35 6.26 1.02
CA GLU A 71 -4.78 7.20 -0.02
C GLU A 71 -5.93 8.08 0.49
N GLU A 72 -5.78 9.40 0.35
CA GLU A 72 -6.83 10.36 0.74
C GLU A 72 -7.97 10.39 -0.30
N ASP A 73 -7.64 10.33 -1.59
CA ASP A 73 -8.61 10.20 -2.68
C ASP A 73 -8.78 8.72 -3.09
N PHE A 74 -9.30 7.92 -2.16
CA PHE A 74 -9.44 6.47 -2.37
C PHE A 74 -10.29 6.12 -3.59
N ASP A 75 -11.40 6.85 -3.82
CA ASP A 75 -12.28 6.60 -4.98
C ASP A 75 -11.60 6.97 -6.30
N GLY A 76 -10.84 8.07 -6.32
CA GLY A 76 -10.01 8.43 -7.47
C GLY A 76 -8.92 7.40 -7.77
N PHE A 77 -8.30 6.83 -6.72
CA PHE A 77 -7.32 5.75 -6.86
C PHE A 77 -7.96 4.47 -7.44
N ILE A 78 -9.13 4.06 -6.96
CA ILE A 78 -9.87 2.92 -7.53
C ILE A 78 -10.14 3.14 -9.01
N GLY A 79 -10.63 4.33 -9.40
CA GLY A 79 -10.82 4.68 -10.81
C GLY A 79 -9.53 4.65 -11.65
N LYS A 80 -8.39 4.93 -11.04
CA LYS A 80 -7.07 4.80 -11.68
C LYS A 80 -6.68 3.33 -11.89
N LEU A 81 -6.91 2.47 -10.90
CA LEU A 81 -6.67 1.02 -11.00
C LEU A 81 -7.52 0.38 -12.11
N GLU A 82 -8.81 0.74 -12.19
CA GLU A 82 -9.75 0.18 -13.16
C GLU A 82 -9.36 0.48 -14.63
N LYS A 83 -8.59 1.54 -14.86
CA LYS A 83 -8.08 1.89 -16.19
C LYS A 83 -6.83 1.11 -16.61
N ARG A 84 -6.25 0.33 -15.70
CA ARG A 84 -5.05 -0.46 -15.96
C ARG A 84 -5.40 -1.92 -16.23
N SER A 85 -4.75 -2.51 -17.24
CA SER A 85 -4.91 -3.92 -17.60
C SER A 85 -3.92 -4.86 -16.91
N ASP A 86 -2.91 -4.30 -16.23
CA ASP A 86 -1.81 -5.04 -15.58
C ASP A 86 -2.04 -5.28 -14.07
N ILE A 87 -3.23 -4.94 -13.56
CA ILE A 87 -3.59 -5.13 -12.15
C ILE A 87 -4.25 -6.50 -11.95
N HIS A 88 -3.70 -7.28 -11.02
CA HIS A 88 -4.23 -8.57 -10.60
C HIS A 88 -4.67 -8.49 -9.14
N TYR A 89 -5.98 -8.40 -8.93
CA TYR A 89 -6.57 -8.24 -7.60
C TYR A 89 -6.47 -9.51 -6.75
N LEU A 90 -6.31 -9.32 -5.43
CA LEU A 90 -6.63 -10.33 -4.43
C LEU A 90 -8.05 -10.11 -3.92
N GLY A 91 -8.77 -11.22 -3.74
CA GLY A 91 -10.16 -11.16 -3.27
C GLY A 91 -11.10 -10.55 -4.32
N ASN A 92 -12.14 -9.89 -3.84
CA ASN A 92 -13.27 -9.41 -4.66
C ASN A 92 -13.25 -7.87 -4.85
N GLY A 93 -12.07 -7.26 -4.92
CA GLY A 93 -11.94 -5.81 -5.06
C GLY A 93 -11.92 -5.08 -3.71
N VAL A 94 -12.66 -3.95 -3.63
CA VAL A 94 -12.71 -3.14 -2.42
C VAL A 94 -13.41 -3.88 -1.28
N LYS A 95 -12.78 -3.89 -0.09
CA LYS A 95 -13.30 -4.48 1.14
C LYS A 95 -13.35 -3.40 2.22
N GLU A 96 -14.44 -3.33 2.97
CA GLU A 96 -14.55 -2.49 4.16
C GLU A 96 -14.26 -3.32 5.42
N ALA A 97 -13.32 -2.87 6.22
CA ALA A 97 -12.99 -3.48 7.50
C ALA A 97 -14.05 -3.17 8.57
N ALA A 98 -14.01 -3.90 9.69
CA ALA A 98 -14.95 -3.71 10.80
C ALA A 98 -14.94 -2.27 11.34
N TRP A 99 -13.79 -1.59 11.33
CA TRP A 99 -13.65 -0.19 11.74
C TRP A 99 -13.99 0.83 10.64
N GLY A 100 -14.52 0.39 9.49
CA GLY A 100 -15.01 1.25 8.42
C GLY A 100 -14.00 1.65 7.37
N GLN A 101 -12.72 1.32 7.52
CA GLN A 101 -11.72 1.60 6.49
C GLN A 101 -11.96 0.73 5.26
N ARG A 102 -12.03 1.35 4.10
CA ARG A 102 -12.04 0.64 2.81
C ARG A 102 -10.61 0.36 2.38
N SER A 103 -10.37 -0.79 1.80
CA SER A 103 -9.07 -1.15 1.22
C SER A 103 -9.22 -1.99 -0.02
N VAL A 104 -8.20 -1.98 -0.88
CA VAL A 104 -8.06 -2.83 -2.04
C VAL A 104 -6.70 -3.51 -1.98
N ARG A 105 -6.66 -4.79 -2.37
CA ARG A 105 -5.42 -5.57 -2.46
C ARG A 105 -5.20 -6.08 -3.85
N PHE A 106 -3.96 -6.00 -4.31
CA PHE A 106 -3.53 -6.49 -5.62
C PHE A 106 -2.04 -6.83 -5.59
N TYR A 107 -1.57 -7.49 -6.63
CA TYR A 107 -0.16 -7.80 -6.79
C TYR A 107 0.58 -6.69 -7.53
N ASP A 108 1.85 -6.46 -7.15
CA ASP A 108 2.78 -5.78 -8.04
C ASP A 108 3.23 -6.72 -9.18
N LEU A 109 4.16 -6.27 -10.03
CA LEU A 109 4.64 -7.04 -11.19
C LEU A 109 5.36 -8.34 -10.81
N ASP A 110 5.81 -8.48 -9.57
CA ASP A 110 6.57 -9.63 -9.07
C ASP A 110 5.80 -10.47 -8.03
N GLY A 111 4.51 -10.18 -7.84
CA GLY A 111 3.63 -10.95 -6.98
C GLY A 111 3.70 -10.57 -5.49
N HIS A 112 4.23 -9.40 -5.14
CA HIS A 112 4.10 -8.85 -3.78
C HIS A 112 2.68 -8.32 -3.58
N ILE A 113 2.11 -8.58 -2.41
CA ILE A 113 0.81 -8.02 -2.05
C ILE A 113 0.97 -6.54 -1.74
N ILE A 114 0.14 -5.73 -2.38
CA ILE A 114 -0.04 -4.32 -2.07
C ILE A 114 -1.43 -4.14 -1.47
N GLU A 115 -1.51 -3.49 -0.33
CA GLU A 115 -2.74 -2.94 0.22
C GLU A 115 -2.72 -1.42 0.05
N VAL A 116 -3.79 -0.88 -0.54
CA VAL A 116 -4.07 0.54 -0.47
C VAL A 116 -5.33 0.72 0.36
N GLY A 117 -5.18 1.35 1.52
CA GLY A 117 -6.26 1.68 2.45
C GLY A 117 -6.71 3.12 2.29
N GLU A 118 -8.01 3.37 2.50
CA GLU A 118 -8.54 4.71 2.69
C GLU A 118 -7.84 5.36 3.88
N ASN A 119 -7.32 6.58 3.71
CA ASN A 119 -6.67 7.30 4.82
C ASN A 119 -7.65 7.47 5.99
N MET A 120 -7.20 7.17 7.22
CA MET A 120 -8.07 7.08 8.38
C MET A 120 -8.79 8.39 8.72
N LYS A 121 -8.18 9.55 8.47
CA LYS A 121 -8.84 10.86 8.55
C LYS A 121 -10.04 10.95 7.59
N MET A 122 -9.88 10.41 6.38
CA MET A 122 -10.96 10.41 5.38
C MET A 122 -12.08 9.45 5.77
N VAL A 123 -11.79 8.34 6.43
CA VAL A 123 -12.81 7.45 7.02
C VAL A 123 -13.65 8.20 8.05
N VAL A 124 -13.02 8.91 8.98
CA VAL A 124 -13.73 9.74 9.97
C VAL A 124 -14.61 10.80 9.29
N ARG A 125 -14.04 11.53 8.33
CA ARG A 125 -14.79 12.54 7.56
C ARG A 125 -15.99 11.93 6.84
N ARG A 126 -15.82 10.81 6.18
CA ARG A 126 -16.89 10.12 5.46
C ARG A 126 -18.07 9.76 6.37
N PHE A 127 -17.81 9.31 7.60
CA PHE A 127 -18.87 9.03 8.56
C PHE A 127 -19.57 10.32 9.07
N LEU A 128 -18.79 11.34 9.40
CA LEU A 128 -19.36 12.63 9.82
C LEU A 128 -20.20 13.27 8.70
N ASP A 129 -19.71 13.25 7.46
CA ASP A 129 -20.41 13.80 6.29
C ASP A 129 -21.68 13.00 5.95
N SER A 130 -21.75 11.72 6.35
CA SER A 130 -22.97 10.90 6.25
C SER A 130 -24.03 11.25 7.29
N GLY A 131 -23.72 12.16 8.23
CA GLY A 131 -24.62 12.63 9.28
C GLY A 131 -24.44 11.94 10.64
N MET A 132 -23.43 11.06 10.80
CA MET A 132 -23.10 10.48 12.09
C MET A 132 -22.49 11.52 13.04
N SER A 133 -22.83 11.46 14.33
CA SER A 133 -22.15 12.26 15.35
C SER A 133 -20.74 11.72 15.64
N MET A 134 -19.94 12.48 16.39
CA MET A 134 -18.63 12.01 16.88
C MET A 134 -18.75 10.75 17.75
N GLU A 135 -19.78 10.69 18.59
CA GLU A 135 -20.07 9.52 19.45
C GLU A 135 -20.46 8.30 18.63
N GLU A 136 -21.31 8.46 17.61
CA GLU A 136 -21.69 7.38 16.71
C GLU A 136 -20.49 6.89 15.88
N THR A 137 -19.66 7.81 15.39
CA THR A 137 -18.44 7.51 14.65
C THR A 137 -17.43 6.75 15.52
N SER A 138 -17.22 7.22 16.77
CA SER A 138 -16.38 6.54 17.77
C SER A 138 -16.82 5.10 17.99
N LYS A 139 -18.11 4.89 18.20
CA LYS A 139 -18.68 3.55 18.38
C LYS A 139 -18.56 2.69 17.11
N ARG A 140 -18.78 3.28 15.91
CA ARG A 140 -18.70 2.57 14.62
C ARG A 140 -17.28 2.11 14.30
N MET A 141 -16.29 2.92 14.65
CA MET A 141 -14.88 2.65 14.38
C MET A 141 -14.17 1.90 15.52
N ASP A 142 -14.85 1.75 16.69
CA ASP A 142 -14.29 1.16 17.90
C ASP A 142 -13.01 1.88 18.39
N VAL A 143 -13.05 3.22 18.38
CA VAL A 143 -11.95 4.08 18.85
C VAL A 143 -12.50 5.21 19.72
N SER A 144 -11.66 5.82 20.56
CA SER A 144 -12.10 6.93 21.42
C SER A 144 -12.37 8.21 20.61
N ILE A 145 -13.20 9.10 21.14
CA ILE A 145 -13.42 10.44 20.54
C ILE A 145 -12.10 11.21 20.44
N SER A 146 -11.23 11.10 21.45
CA SER A 146 -9.89 11.72 21.42
C SER A 146 -9.02 11.22 20.27
N ASP A 147 -9.12 9.92 19.92
CA ASP A 147 -8.41 9.36 18.76
C ASP A 147 -8.98 9.92 17.45
N LEU A 148 -10.32 10.03 17.33
CA LEU A 148 -10.96 10.67 16.18
C LEU A 148 -10.51 12.12 15.99
N GLU A 149 -10.45 12.89 17.08
CA GLU A 149 -9.96 14.28 17.05
C GLU A 149 -8.49 14.34 16.61
N THR A 150 -7.67 13.38 17.05
CA THR A 150 -6.26 13.27 16.65
C THR A 150 -6.13 12.96 15.17
N LEU A 151 -6.91 12.00 14.65
CA LEU A 151 -6.95 11.68 13.22
C LEU A 151 -7.38 12.89 12.38
N LEU A 152 -8.38 13.66 12.83
CA LEU A 152 -8.86 14.84 12.10
C LEU A 152 -7.83 15.97 12.05
N ARG A 153 -6.91 16.05 13.02
CA ARG A 153 -5.83 17.03 13.06
C ARG A 153 -4.56 16.60 12.27
N SER A 154 -4.39 15.32 11.99
CA SER A 154 -3.24 14.80 11.20
C SER A 154 -3.34 15.14 9.69
#